data_f64c8e49128265ae05ce7f7b53b0d755
#
_entry.id   f64c8e49128265ae05ce7f7b53b0d755
#
_cell.length_a   1.000
_cell.length_b   1.000
_cell.length_c   1.000
_cell.angle_alpha   90.00
_cell.angle_beta   90.00
_cell.angle_gamma   90.00
#
_symmetry.space_group_name_H-M   'P 1'
#
loop_
_entity.id
_entity.type
_entity.pdbx_description
1 polymer ?
#
loop_
_entity_poly.entity_id
_entity_poly.type
_entity_poly.pdbx_seq_one_letter_code
_entity_poly.pdbx_strand_id
1 'polypeptide(L)'
;SDVVKELLKRGYSTLSPNRSELNLCSEDNIRNYILNSNCEAIVHCAAYTQVDKAEDEKDLCIKINATATKHIVKCAKILDIPMIYISTDYVFDGTKDGEYTENDETNPINIYGESKLAGEKYVQEILDKYYIVRTSWVFNINGKNFIETMLRPSKANNQLSIVNDQIGSPTYTKDLSRLLV
;
A
#
# COMPACT_ATOMS: atom_id res chain seq x y z
N SER A 1 5.18 12.62 0.65
CA SER A 1 4.03 12.01 -0.04
C SER A 1 2.85 12.97 -0.10
N ASP A 2 1.85 12.70 -0.93
CA ASP A 2 0.65 13.55 -1.03
C ASP A 2 -0.21 13.43 0.24
N VAL A 3 -0.24 12.26 0.87
CA VAL A 3 -0.90 12.07 2.18
C VAL A 3 -0.33 13.02 3.24
N VAL A 4 1.01 13.11 3.36
CA VAL A 4 1.64 14.04 4.30
C VAL A 4 1.27 15.49 3.99
N LYS A 5 1.27 15.88 2.71
CA LYS A 5 0.87 17.25 2.31
C LYS A 5 -0.58 17.55 2.67
N GLU A 6 -1.50 16.60 2.47
CA GLU A 6 -2.91 16.78 2.79
C GLU A 6 -3.14 16.84 4.31
N LEU A 7 -2.46 15.99 5.09
CA LEU A 7 -2.49 16.04 6.56
C LEU A 7 -2.02 17.39 7.10
N LEU A 8 -0.85 17.86 6.64
CA LEU A 8 -0.31 19.18 7.04
C LEU A 8 -1.24 20.33 6.64
N LYS A 9 -1.84 20.26 5.45
CA LYS A 9 -2.83 21.26 5.00
C LYS A 9 -4.07 21.34 5.90
N ARG A 10 -4.48 20.20 6.49
CA ARG A 10 -5.59 20.13 7.45
C ARG A 10 -5.19 20.40 8.91
N GLY A 11 -3.93 20.76 9.14
CA GLY A 11 -3.43 21.14 10.47
C GLY A 11 -2.95 19.99 11.35
N TYR A 12 -2.84 18.77 10.81
CA TYR A 12 -2.28 17.64 11.54
C TYR A 12 -0.76 17.67 11.55
N SER A 13 -0.15 17.33 12.68
CA SER A 13 1.28 17.00 12.73
C SER A 13 1.51 15.60 12.16
N THR A 14 2.66 15.38 11.50
CA THR A 14 2.94 14.11 10.85
C THR A 14 4.34 13.60 11.17
N LEU A 15 4.43 12.29 11.41
CA LEU A 15 5.69 11.55 11.42
C LEU A 15 5.77 10.75 10.11
N SER A 16 6.82 10.95 9.35
CA SER A 16 7.02 10.28 8.05
C SER A 16 8.43 9.70 8.00
N PRO A 17 8.68 8.59 8.72
CA PRO A 17 10.01 8.02 8.84
C PRO A 17 10.52 7.50 7.49
N ASN A 18 11.80 7.67 7.27
CA ASN A 18 12.51 7.01 6.18
C ASN A 18 12.96 5.60 6.60
N ARG A 19 13.57 4.83 5.68
CA ARG A 19 13.97 3.44 5.93
C ARG A 19 15.04 3.26 7.01
N SER A 20 15.85 4.28 7.27
CA SER A 20 16.86 4.23 8.33
C SER A 20 16.26 4.48 9.71
N GLU A 21 15.16 5.24 9.77
CA GLU A 21 14.44 5.53 11.01
C GLU A 21 13.47 4.40 11.36
N LEU A 22 12.75 3.87 10.36
CA LEU A 22 11.79 2.78 10.50
C LEU A 22 12.11 1.64 9.53
N ASN A 23 12.85 0.66 10.01
CA ASN A 23 13.20 -0.55 9.27
C ASN A 23 12.09 -1.60 9.39
N LEU A 24 11.28 -1.76 8.35
CA LEU A 24 10.20 -2.74 8.31
C LEU A 24 10.67 -4.21 8.38
N CYS A 25 11.94 -4.47 8.19
CA CYS A 25 12.50 -5.81 8.35
C CYS A 25 12.92 -6.15 9.79
N SER A 26 12.71 -5.24 10.75
CA SER A 26 13.07 -5.43 12.17
C SER A 26 11.85 -5.20 13.06
N GLU A 27 11.39 -6.26 13.74
CA GLU A 27 10.30 -6.17 14.71
C GLU A 27 10.61 -5.18 15.84
N ASP A 28 11.80 -5.27 16.42
CA ASP A 28 12.23 -4.39 17.51
C ASP A 28 12.26 -2.92 17.10
N ASN A 29 12.73 -2.63 15.87
CA ASN A 29 12.74 -1.27 15.36
C ASN A 29 11.31 -0.75 15.14
N ILE A 30 10.41 -1.54 14.54
CA ILE A 30 9.00 -1.19 14.37
C ILE A 30 8.36 -0.89 15.73
N ARG A 31 8.52 -1.81 16.69
CA ARG A 31 7.94 -1.69 18.01
C ARG A 31 8.44 -0.45 18.73
N ASN A 32 9.77 -0.28 18.81
CA ASN A 32 10.38 0.86 19.47
C ASN A 32 9.98 2.19 18.85
N TYR A 33 9.97 2.28 17.51
CA TYR A 33 9.59 3.50 16.82
C TYR A 33 8.13 3.88 17.10
N ILE A 34 7.20 2.96 16.88
CA ILE A 34 5.76 3.26 16.97
C ILE A 34 5.34 3.52 18.43
N LEU A 35 5.76 2.68 19.38
CA LEU A 35 5.33 2.83 20.78
C LEU A 35 5.86 4.11 21.45
N ASN A 36 6.97 4.68 20.94
CA ASN A 36 7.54 5.94 21.45
C ASN A 36 7.17 7.17 20.60
N SER A 37 6.35 7.01 19.55
CA SER A 37 6.06 8.08 18.61
C SER A 37 4.98 9.06 19.07
N ASN A 38 4.17 8.69 20.08
CA ASN A 38 2.97 9.41 20.52
C ASN A 38 1.99 9.69 19.35
N CYS A 39 1.94 8.81 18.35
CA CYS A 39 1.01 8.96 17.23
C CYS A 39 -0.44 8.59 17.67
N GLU A 40 -1.41 9.30 17.09
CA GLU A 40 -2.85 9.09 17.35
C GLU A 40 -3.54 8.29 16.26
N ALA A 41 -2.87 8.07 15.13
CA ALA A 41 -3.34 7.24 14.01
C ALA A 41 -2.16 6.78 13.14
N ILE A 42 -2.34 5.69 12.41
CA ILE A 42 -1.36 5.18 11.46
C ILE A 42 -1.96 5.11 10.06
N VAL A 43 -1.31 5.75 9.07
CA VAL A 43 -1.58 5.55 7.64
C VAL A 43 -0.45 4.71 7.06
N HIS A 44 -0.69 3.42 6.90
CA HIS A 44 0.34 2.48 6.44
C HIS A 44 0.39 2.40 4.91
N CYS A 45 1.23 3.27 4.32
CA CYS A 45 1.46 3.34 2.87
C CYS A 45 2.70 2.56 2.40
N ALA A 46 3.56 2.14 3.33
CA ALA A 46 4.80 1.47 2.96
C ALA A 46 4.54 0.03 2.51
N ALA A 47 5.12 -0.35 1.37
CA ALA A 47 4.99 -1.69 0.83
C ALA A 47 6.17 -2.04 -0.11
N TYR A 48 6.40 -3.33 -0.30
CA TYR A 48 7.12 -3.87 -1.44
C TYR A 48 6.17 -3.91 -2.63
N THR A 49 6.44 -3.13 -3.69
CA THR A 49 5.50 -2.89 -4.80
C THR A 49 6.00 -3.36 -6.16
N GLN A 50 7.13 -4.05 -6.22
CA GLN A 50 7.68 -4.59 -7.47
C GLN A 50 7.05 -5.97 -7.73
N VAL A 51 5.88 -5.98 -8.39
CA VAL A 51 5.04 -7.17 -8.55
C VAL A 51 5.80 -8.33 -9.18
N ASP A 52 6.42 -8.12 -10.34
CA ASP A 52 7.15 -9.18 -11.05
C ASP A 52 8.34 -9.69 -10.23
N LYS A 53 9.07 -8.77 -9.60
CA LYS A 53 10.25 -9.12 -8.80
C LYS A 53 9.87 -9.81 -7.47
N ALA A 54 8.63 -9.66 -7.01
CA ALA A 54 8.14 -10.37 -5.83
C ALA A 54 8.16 -11.88 -6.02
N GLU A 55 8.05 -12.38 -7.26
CA GLU A 55 8.15 -13.81 -7.56
C GLU A 55 9.56 -14.37 -7.29
N ASP A 56 10.61 -13.56 -7.47
CA ASP A 56 11.98 -13.91 -7.17
C ASP A 56 12.37 -13.58 -5.71
N GLU A 57 11.80 -12.53 -5.13
CA GLU A 57 12.11 -12.02 -3.78
C GLU A 57 10.98 -12.28 -2.78
N LYS A 58 10.37 -13.48 -2.81
CA LYS A 58 9.18 -13.86 -2.02
C LYS A 58 9.32 -13.54 -0.55
N ASP A 59 10.41 -13.98 0.08
CA ASP A 59 10.64 -13.79 1.51
C ASP A 59 10.69 -12.31 1.90
N LEU A 60 11.32 -11.48 1.07
CA LEU A 60 11.39 -10.04 1.30
C LEU A 60 10.02 -9.38 1.12
N CYS A 61 9.27 -9.77 0.08
CA CYS A 61 7.92 -9.28 -0.16
C CYS A 61 6.98 -9.60 1.01
N ILE A 62 6.95 -10.86 1.46
CA ILE A 62 6.15 -11.32 2.60
C ILE A 62 6.61 -10.61 3.88
N LYS A 63 7.91 -10.46 4.09
CA LYS A 63 8.46 -9.78 5.26
C LYS A 63 8.00 -8.34 5.37
N ILE A 64 8.01 -7.59 4.26
CA ILE A 64 7.62 -6.18 4.23
C ILE A 64 6.09 -6.02 4.25
N ASN A 65 5.35 -6.76 3.41
CA ASN A 65 3.92 -6.53 3.24
C ASN A 65 3.05 -7.22 4.29
N ALA A 66 3.46 -8.40 4.78
CA ALA A 66 2.69 -9.17 5.74
C ALA A 66 3.27 -9.09 7.16
N THR A 67 4.53 -9.53 7.34
CA THR A 67 5.13 -9.64 8.68
C THR A 67 5.28 -8.27 9.36
N ALA A 68 5.82 -7.28 8.64
CA ALA A 68 5.93 -5.92 9.18
C ALA A 68 4.55 -5.32 9.48
N THR A 69 3.56 -5.52 8.61
CA THR A 69 2.17 -5.09 8.86
C THR A 69 1.63 -5.70 10.14
N LYS A 70 1.85 -7.01 10.40
CA LYS A 70 1.47 -7.66 11.65
C LYS A 70 2.07 -6.98 12.88
N HIS A 71 3.37 -6.59 12.84
CA HIS A 71 4.02 -5.90 13.95
C HIS A 71 3.47 -4.49 14.15
N ILE A 72 3.22 -3.74 13.07
CA ILE A 72 2.61 -2.41 13.11
C ILE A 72 1.20 -2.48 13.73
N VAL A 73 0.39 -3.43 13.27
CA VAL A 73 -0.98 -3.67 13.77
C VAL A 73 -0.98 -3.98 15.26
N LYS A 74 -0.05 -4.81 15.74
CA LYS A 74 0.10 -5.08 17.18
C LYS A 74 0.43 -3.80 17.97
N CYS A 75 1.27 -2.93 17.44
CA CYS A 75 1.57 -1.65 18.08
C CYS A 75 0.34 -0.73 18.09
N ALA A 76 -0.40 -0.64 17.00
CA ALA A 76 -1.64 0.12 16.92
C ALA A 76 -2.68 -0.37 17.95
N LYS A 77 -2.79 -1.70 18.13
CA LYS A 77 -3.66 -2.31 19.16
C LYS A 77 -3.23 -1.93 20.57
N ILE A 78 -1.93 -1.98 20.87
CA ILE A 78 -1.39 -1.60 22.19
C ILE A 78 -1.69 -0.13 22.51
N LEU A 79 -1.58 0.76 21.52
CA LEU A 79 -1.85 2.19 21.66
C LEU A 79 -3.34 2.54 21.57
N ASP A 80 -4.21 1.58 21.22
CA ASP A 80 -5.64 1.76 20.95
C ASP A 80 -5.95 2.85 19.89
N ILE A 81 -5.10 2.94 18.85
CA ILE A 81 -5.22 3.93 17.79
C ILE A 81 -5.73 3.33 16.48
N PRO A 82 -6.45 4.12 15.65
CA PRO A 82 -6.93 3.67 14.35
C PRO A 82 -5.79 3.49 13.34
N MET A 83 -6.02 2.60 12.37
CA MET A 83 -5.09 2.36 11.27
C MET A 83 -5.80 2.37 9.92
N ILE A 84 -5.23 3.08 8.95
CA ILE A 84 -5.57 2.96 7.54
C ILE A 84 -4.51 2.12 6.86
N TYR A 85 -4.92 1.02 6.24
CA TYR A 85 -4.03 0.12 5.48
C TYR A 85 -4.29 0.27 3.99
N ILE A 86 -3.27 0.67 3.23
CA ILE A 86 -3.36 0.74 1.77
C ILE A 86 -3.08 -0.65 1.21
N SER A 87 -4.08 -1.24 0.59
CA SER A 87 -4.03 -2.52 -0.09
C SER A 87 -4.09 -2.36 -1.61
N THR A 88 -4.41 -3.41 -2.33
CA THR A 88 -4.33 -3.49 -3.79
C THR A 88 -5.49 -4.31 -4.36
N ASP A 89 -5.82 -4.07 -5.62
CA ASP A 89 -6.68 -4.90 -6.47
C ASP A 89 -6.09 -6.30 -6.75
N TYR A 90 -4.77 -6.48 -6.65
CA TYR A 90 -4.10 -7.79 -6.78
C TYR A 90 -4.50 -8.83 -5.73
N VAL A 91 -5.34 -8.49 -4.76
CA VAL A 91 -5.98 -9.46 -3.86
C VAL A 91 -7.07 -10.28 -4.57
N PHE A 92 -7.49 -9.88 -5.75
CA PHE A 92 -8.44 -10.58 -6.62
C PHE A 92 -7.72 -11.29 -7.76
N ASP A 93 -8.39 -12.29 -8.36
CA ASP A 93 -7.85 -13.06 -9.49
C ASP A 93 -8.11 -12.44 -10.88
N GLY A 94 -8.94 -11.41 -10.96
CA GLY A 94 -9.27 -10.74 -12.21
C GLY A 94 -10.26 -11.50 -13.11
N THR A 95 -10.90 -12.56 -12.61
CA THR A 95 -11.80 -13.41 -13.43
C THR A 95 -13.25 -12.95 -13.45
N LYS A 96 -13.61 -12.00 -12.58
CA LYS A 96 -14.98 -11.48 -12.50
C LYS A 96 -15.29 -10.54 -13.67
N ASP A 97 -16.42 -10.77 -14.32
CA ASP A 97 -16.99 -9.80 -15.24
C ASP A 97 -17.60 -8.62 -14.47
N GLY A 98 -17.11 -7.41 -14.74
CA GLY A 98 -17.56 -6.17 -14.08
C GLY A 98 -16.69 -5.75 -12.89
N GLU A 99 -17.25 -4.90 -12.04
CA GLU A 99 -16.52 -4.28 -10.93
C GLU A 99 -16.40 -5.23 -9.72
N TYR A 100 -15.23 -5.24 -9.10
CA TYR A 100 -15.05 -5.84 -7.78
C TYR A 100 -15.57 -4.93 -6.68
N THR A 101 -16.19 -5.52 -5.68
CA THR A 101 -16.70 -4.86 -4.49
C THR A 101 -15.92 -5.31 -3.24
N GLU A 102 -16.16 -4.66 -2.12
CA GLU A 102 -15.53 -4.99 -0.84
C GLU A 102 -15.91 -6.40 -0.33
N ASN A 103 -17.07 -6.92 -0.79
CA ASN A 103 -17.61 -8.21 -0.37
C ASN A 103 -17.23 -9.38 -1.29
N ASP A 104 -16.56 -9.11 -2.42
CA ASP A 104 -16.11 -10.16 -3.32
C ASP A 104 -14.99 -10.99 -2.68
N GLU A 105 -15.02 -12.29 -2.98
CA GLU A 105 -14.01 -13.24 -2.50
C GLU A 105 -12.63 -12.88 -3.06
N THR A 106 -11.64 -12.87 -2.18
CA THR A 106 -10.26 -12.62 -2.55
C THR A 106 -9.57 -13.92 -2.99
N ASN A 107 -8.86 -13.87 -4.11
CA ASN A 107 -8.12 -15.00 -4.67
C ASN A 107 -6.85 -14.49 -5.40
N PRO A 108 -5.82 -14.03 -4.67
CA PRO A 108 -4.61 -13.49 -5.30
C PRO A 108 -3.87 -14.57 -6.10
N ILE A 109 -3.35 -14.20 -7.28
CA ILE A 109 -2.66 -15.10 -8.21
C ILE A 109 -1.16 -14.85 -8.29
N ASN A 110 -0.61 -13.98 -7.43
CA ASN A 110 0.81 -13.68 -7.37
C ASN A 110 1.25 -13.37 -5.92
N ILE A 111 2.55 -13.46 -5.66
CA ILE A 111 3.16 -13.27 -4.33
C ILE A 111 2.90 -11.88 -3.76
N TYR A 112 2.89 -10.85 -4.61
CA TYR A 112 2.56 -9.48 -4.15
C TYR A 112 1.13 -9.43 -3.59
N GLY A 113 0.14 -9.90 -4.34
CA GLY A 113 -1.26 -9.96 -3.90
C GLY A 113 -1.45 -10.81 -2.63
N GLU A 114 -0.84 -12.01 -2.58
CA GLU A 114 -0.84 -12.88 -1.40
C GLU A 114 -0.30 -12.17 -0.16
N SER A 115 0.84 -11.48 -0.32
CA SER A 115 1.49 -10.76 0.79
C SER A 115 0.65 -9.59 1.29
N LYS A 116 -0.03 -8.86 0.39
CA LYS A 116 -0.93 -7.75 0.74
C LYS A 116 -2.19 -8.26 1.41
N LEU A 117 -2.79 -9.35 0.90
CA LEU A 117 -3.94 -10.00 1.51
C LEU A 117 -3.62 -10.53 2.92
N ALA A 118 -2.44 -11.10 3.13
CA ALA A 118 -2.01 -11.51 4.47
C ALA A 118 -1.92 -10.30 5.42
N GLY A 119 -1.50 -9.14 4.93
CA GLY A 119 -1.54 -7.88 5.68
C GLY A 119 -2.97 -7.45 6.04
N GLU A 120 -3.93 -7.52 5.10
CA GLU A 120 -5.36 -7.25 5.36
C GLU A 120 -5.90 -8.14 6.48
N LYS A 121 -5.61 -9.45 6.42
CA LYS A 121 -6.06 -10.42 7.43
C LYS A 121 -5.55 -10.04 8.83
N TYR A 122 -4.28 -9.67 8.98
CA TYR A 122 -3.76 -9.21 10.27
C TYR A 122 -4.43 -7.94 10.78
N VAL A 123 -4.76 -7.00 9.88
CA VAL A 123 -5.51 -5.79 10.24
C VAL A 123 -6.89 -6.16 10.77
N GLN A 124 -7.63 -7.01 10.06
CA GLN A 124 -8.99 -7.44 10.41
C GLN A 124 -9.04 -8.28 11.69
N GLU A 125 -8.07 -9.17 11.89
CA GLU A 125 -8.03 -10.08 13.04
C GLU A 125 -7.65 -9.39 14.36
N ILE A 126 -6.85 -8.33 14.30
CA ILE A 126 -6.22 -7.75 15.50
C ILE A 126 -6.83 -6.41 15.90
N LEU A 127 -7.27 -5.58 14.93
CA LEU A 127 -7.76 -4.23 15.20
C LEU A 127 -9.29 -4.14 15.14
N ASP A 128 -9.84 -3.29 16.01
CA ASP A 128 -11.26 -2.91 15.97
C ASP A 128 -11.48 -1.58 15.21
N LYS A 129 -10.43 -0.73 15.15
CA LYS A 129 -10.46 0.60 14.53
C LYS A 129 -9.54 0.60 13.30
N TYR A 130 -10.09 0.24 12.15
CA TYR A 130 -9.29 0.21 10.91
C TYR A 130 -10.11 0.55 9.66
N TYR A 131 -9.38 0.94 8.62
CA TYR A 131 -9.86 1.03 7.25
C TYR A 131 -8.87 0.31 6.34
N ILE A 132 -9.37 -0.55 5.43
CA ILE A 132 -8.58 -1.17 4.37
C ILE A 132 -8.99 -0.53 3.05
N VAL A 133 -8.04 0.08 2.36
CA VAL A 133 -8.28 0.80 1.11
C VAL A 133 -7.54 0.08 -0.01
N ARG A 134 -8.27 -0.68 -0.82
CA ARG A 134 -7.75 -1.33 -2.03
C ARG A 134 -7.68 -0.33 -3.16
N THR A 135 -6.52 -0.23 -3.79
CA THR A 135 -6.25 0.70 -4.89
C THR A 135 -5.62 -0.03 -6.06
N SER A 136 -5.78 0.54 -7.26
CA SER A 136 -5.11 0.05 -8.46
C SER A 136 -4.44 1.20 -9.21
N TRP A 137 -3.37 0.90 -9.95
CA TRP A 137 -2.71 1.79 -10.88
C TRP A 137 -2.46 3.18 -10.32
N VAL A 138 -1.93 3.24 -9.11
CA VAL A 138 -1.67 4.51 -8.40
C VAL A 138 -0.66 5.34 -9.16
N PHE A 139 -1.04 6.56 -9.51
CA PHE A 139 -0.19 7.49 -10.26
C PHE A 139 -0.13 8.89 -9.62
N ASN A 140 0.97 9.59 -9.92
CA ASN A 140 1.27 10.93 -9.45
C ASN A 140 2.01 11.70 -10.55
N ILE A 141 2.01 13.02 -10.46
CA ILE A 141 2.78 13.90 -11.35
C ILE A 141 4.29 13.71 -11.11
N ASN A 142 4.70 13.35 -9.90
CA ASN A 142 6.10 13.15 -9.52
C ASN A 142 6.35 11.66 -9.20
N GLY A 143 7.36 11.08 -9.84
CA GLY A 143 7.80 9.72 -9.56
C GLY A 143 7.52 8.73 -10.69
N LYS A 144 8.11 7.56 -10.59
CA LYS A 144 7.95 6.50 -11.59
C LYS A 144 6.54 5.92 -11.50
N ASN A 145 5.78 6.04 -12.55
CA ASN A 145 4.45 5.43 -12.72
C ASN A 145 4.23 5.05 -14.18
N PHE A 146 3.16 4.32 -14.46
CA PHE A 146 2.86 3.84 -15.80
C PHE A 146 2.76 5.00 -16.83
N ILE A 147 2.10 6.11 -16.48
CA ILE A 147 1.92 7.24 -17.37
C ILE A 147 3.28 7.83 -17.78
N GLU A 148 4.16 8.08 -16.80
CA GLU A 148 5.50 8.61 -17.09
C GLU A 148 6.35 7.61 -17.88
N THR A 149 6.20 6.30 -17.55
CA THR A 149 6.89 5.23 -18.27
C THR A 149 6.46 5.16 -19.73
N MET A 150 5.20 5.46 -20.06
CA MET A 150 4.73 5.50 -21.45
C MET A 150 5.10 6.81 -22.16
N LEU A 151 5.02 7.95 -21.47
CA LEU A 151 5.36 9.24 -22.07
C LEU A 151 6.85 9.40 -22.41
N ARG A 152 7.75 8.74 -21.70
CA ARG A 152 9.18 8.83 -21.94
C ARG A 152 9.61 8.16 -23.26
N PRO A 153 9.28 6.88 -23.53
CA PRO A 153 9.61 6.24 -24.80
C PRO A 153 8.83 6.82 -25.98
N SER A 154 7.59 7.29 -25.81
CA SER A 154 6.77 7.86 -26.88
C SER A 154 7.38 9.12 -27.51
N LYS A 155 8.27 9.81 -26.79
CA LYS A 155 9.02 10.96 -27.34
C LYS A 155 10.17 10.53 -28.29
N ALA A 156 10.63 9.30 -28.17
CA ALA A 156 11.78 8.79 -28.93
C ALA A 156 11.39 7.73 -29.96
N ASN A 157 10.26 7.04 -29.77
CA ASN A 157 9.80 5.93 -30.59
C ASN A 157 8.39 6.17 -31.10
N ASN A 158 8.17 5.93 -32.40
CA ASN A 158 6.85 6.02 -33.01
C ASN A 158 5.93 4.82 -32.73
N GLN A 159 6.45 3.79 -32.08
CA GLN A 159 5.74 2.54 -31.79
C GLN A 159 6.04 2.08 -30.35
N LEU A 160 4.99 1.78 -29.60
CA LEU A 160 5.07 1.18 -28.27
C LEU A 160 4.27 -0.12 -28.25
N SER A 161 4.83 -1.16 -27.62
CA SER A 161 4.11 -2.39 -27.33
C SER A 161 3.64 -2.37 -25.87
N ILE A 162 2.34 -2.48 -25.68
CA ILE A 162 1.72 -2.40 -24.35
C ILE A 162 0.79 -3.62 -24.20
N VAL A 163 0.75 -4.23 -23.01
CA VAL A 163 -0.25 -5.28 -22.69
C VAL A 163 -1.66 -4.69 -22.80
N ASN A 164 -2.60 -5.46 -23.33
CA ASN A 164 -3.97 -5.02 -23.57
C ASN A 164 -5.04 -5.90 -22.89
N ASP A 165 -4.60 -6.86 -22.10
CA ASP A 165 -5.44 -7.83 -21.36
C ASP A 165 -5.60 -7.47 -19.87
N GLN A 166 -5.00 -6.37 -19.42
CA GLN A 166 -5.18 -5.86 -18.07
C GLN A 166 -6.21 -4.75 -18.04
N ILE A 167 -7.27 -4.95 -17.27
CA ILE A 167 -8.34 -3.96 -17.04
C ILE A 167 -8.23 -3.47 -15.60
N GLY A 168 -8.21 -2.15 -15.40
CA GLY A 168 -8.10 -1.57 -14.07
C GLY A 168 -8.48 -0.09 -14.05
N SER A 169 -8.64 0.46 -12.85
CA SER A 169 -9.00 1.86 -12.64
C SER A 169 -7.81 2.66 -12.12
N PRO A 170 -7.30 3.64 -12.86
CA PRO A 170 -6.21 4.51 -12.39
C PRO A 170 -6.61 5.30 -11.15
N THR A 171 -5.76 5.32 -10.13
CA THR A 171 -5.98 6.06 -8.88
C THR A 171 -5.01 7.24 -8.77
N TYR A 172 -5.52 8.47 -8.79
CA TYR A 172 -4.70 9.66 -8.60
C TYR A 172 -4.38 9.88 -7.12
N THR A 173 -3.08 9.97 -6.78
CA THR A 173 -2.64 10.06 -5.38
C THR A 173 -3.20 11.25 -4.61
N LYS A 174 -3.45 12.40 -5.27
CA LYS A 174 -4.03 13.56 -4.57
C LYS A 174 -5.47 13.32 -4.14
N ASP A 175 -6.28 12.64 -4.99
CA ASP A 175 -7.66 12.34 -4.66
C ASP A 175 -7.72 11.23 -3.60
N LEU A 176 -6.89 10.19 -3.74
CA LEU A 176 -6.72 9.19 -2.70
C LEU A 176 -6.32 9.84 -1.36
N SER A 177 -5.35 10.76 -1.37
CA SER A 177 -4.90 11.44 -0.14
C SER A 177 -5.99 12.25 0.53
N ARG A 178 -6.88 12.88 -0.24
CA ARG A 178 -8.05 13.60 0.31
C ARG A 178 -9.06 12.66 0.96
N LEU A 179 -9.24 11.46 0.38
CA LEU A 179 -10.10 10.42 0.94
C LEU A 179 -9.56 9.88 2.26
N LEU A 180 -8.23 9.69 2.36
CA LEU A 180 -7.57 9.09 3.52
C LEU A 180 -7.51 10.02 4.75
N VAL A 181 -7.73 11.32 4.60
CA VAL A 181 -7.61 12.35 5.63
C VAL A 181 -8.94 13.06 5.89
#